data_2fe0770e2134147d23c59edd7030600f
#
_entry.id   2fe0770e2134147d23c59edd7030600f
#
_cell.length_a   1.000
_cell.length_b   1.000
_cell.length_c   1.000
_cell.angle_alpha   90.00
_cell.angle_beta   90.00
_cell.angle_gamma   90.00
#
_symmetry.space_group_name_H-M   'P 1'
#
loop_
_entity.id
_entity.type
_entity.pdbx_description
1 polymer ?
#
loop_
_entity_poly.entity_id
_entity_poly.type
_entity_poly.pdbx_seq_one_letter_code
_entity_poly.pdbx_strand_id
1 'polypeptide(L)'
;MATEGEPLPLQSPAVKKSRKAVVKARFADEVRFLGSLLRAPRSVGAIAPTSSETAALMASHIDLDSGLPVLELGPGTGAITTAILGTSLAPGRLYAVEYSAAFCRLLKDRFPGANFLQGDAFDLPGTLAERLGAAAPPAFDCVISGLPLLNFPKEKRAHLLKTALDLLEPGRPFVQFSYGIIPPIPLADPSVAVTKSRWIIRNVPPARVWVYRRKA
;
A
#
# COMPACT_ATOMS: atom_id res chain seq x y z
N MET A 1 66.37 -5.24 35.02
CA MET A 1 64.99 -5.40 35.51
C MET A 1 64.09 -4.89 34.43
N ALA A 2 63.49 -5.82 33.70
CA ALA A 2 62.53 -5.53 32.61
C ALA A 2 61.14 -5.53 33.20
N THR A 3 60.36 -4.47 33.02
CA THR A 3 58.96 -4.40 33.37
C THR A 3 58.13 -4.82 32.14
N GLU A 4 57.40 -5.93 32.31
CA GLU A 4 56.46 -6.49 31.36
C GLU A 4 55.30 -5.54 31.13
N GLY A 5 55.06 -5.24 29.84
CA GLY A 5 53.88 -4.49 29.42
C GLY A 5 52.69 -5.41 29.29
N GLU A 6 51.58 -5.01 29.94
CA GLU A 6 50.27 -5.64 29.88
C GLU A 6 49.66 -5.52 28.46
N PRO A 7 49.05 -6.57 27.92
CA PRO A 7 48.39 -6.47 26.60
C PRO A 7 47.03 -5.77 26.71
N LEU A 8 46.80 -4.78 25.84
CA LEU A 8 45.54 -4.09 25.66
C LEU A 8 44.43 -5.04 25.21
N PRO A 9 43.18 -4.86 25.69
CA PRO A 9 42.06 -5.70 25.28
C PRO A 9 41.63 -5.44 23.84
N LEU A 10 41.53 -6.53 23.09
CA LEU A 10 41.00 -6.56 21.74
C LEU A 10 39.55 -6.05 21.71
N GLN A 11 39.32 -4.91 21.07
CA GLN A 11 37.98 -4.40 20.79
C GLN A 11 37.29 -5.30 19.78
N SER A 12 36.20 -5.93 20.21
CA SER A 12 35.30 -6.70 19.36
C SER A 12 34.69 -5.80 18.26
N PRO A 13 34.65 -6.23 16.98
CA PRO A 13 34.09 -5.43 15.92
C PRO A 13 32.57 -5.30 16.11
N ALA A 14 32.09 -4.09 16.33
CA ALA A 14 30.67 -3.75 16.33
C ALA A 14 30.04 -4.15 14.97
N VAL A 15 29.17 -5.13 14.97
CA VAL A 15 28.40 -5.58 13.81
C VAL A 15 27.50 -4.42 13.39
N LYS A 16 27.88 -3.72 12.31
CA LYS A 16 27.06 -2.73 11.63
C LYS A 16 25.82 -3.45 11.05
N LYS A 17 24.72 -3.48 11.81
CA LYS A 17 23.43 -3.95 11.26
C LYS A 17 23.11 -3.12 10.02
N SER A 18 22.99 -3.77 8.87
CA SER A 18 22.67 -3.14 7.59
C SER A 18 21.42 -2.27 7.73
N ARG A 19 21.46 -1.02 7.23
CA ARG A 19 20.30 -0.11 7.21
C ARG A 19 19.06 -0.78 6.61
N LYS A 20 19.22 -1.65 5.62
CA LYS A 20 18.15 -2.46 5.02
C LYS A 20 17.48 -3.41 6.01
N ALA A 21 18.24 -4.05 6.93
CA ALA A 21 17.69 -4.96 7.93
C ALA A 21 16.89 -4.20 9.00
N VAL A 22 17.34 -3.01 9.41
CA VAL A 22 16.63 -2.17 10.39
C VAL A 22 15.33 -1.61 9.80
N VAL A 23 15.33 -1.19 8.54
CA VAL A 23 14.12 -0.72 7.84
C VAL A 23 13.13 -1.86 7.65
N LYS A 24 13.60 -3.06 7.29
CA LYS A 24 12.75 -4.26 7.13
C LYS A 24 12.14 -4.71 8.46
N ALA A 25 12.87 -4.63 9.58
CA ALA A 25 12.35 -4.95 10.90
C ALA A 25 11.28 -3.94 11.37
N ARG A 26 11.52 -2.63 11.20
CA ARG A 26 10.52 -1.59 11.52
C ARG A 26 9.24 -1.74 10.70
N PHE A 27 9.36 -2.02 9.41
CA PHE A 27 8.21 -2.23 8.55
C PHE A 27 7.42 -3.49 8.94
N ALA A 28 8.10 -4.59 9.30
CA ALA A 28 7.46 -5.81 9.78
C ALA A 28 6.71 -5.58 11.12
N ASP A 29 7.25 -4.74 12.00
CA ASP A 29 6.62 -4.37 13.27
C ASP A 29 5.41 -3.44 13.05
N GLU A 30 5.48 -2.51 12.09
CA GLU A 30 4.33 -1.68 11.68
C GLU A 30 3.21 -2.52 11.08
N VAL A 31 3.52 -3.51 10.23
CA VAL A 31 2.53 -4.43 9.66
C VAL A 31 1.93 -5.35 10.73
N ARG A 32 2.73 -5.83 11.69
CA ARG A 32 2.23 -6.59 12.86
C ARG A 32 1.33 -5.72 13.73
N PHE A 33 1.70 -4.46 13.95
CA PHE A 33 0.89 -3.50 14.69
C PHE A 33 -0.44 -3.25 13.98
N LEU A 34 -0.44 -3.02 12.66
CA LEU A 34 -1.66 -2.88 11.85
C LEU A 34 -2.50 -4.17 11.85
N GLY A 35 -1.85 -5.34 11.77
CA GLY A 35 -2.52 -6.63 11.91
C GLY A 35 -3.14 -6.84 13.30
N SER A 36 -2.50 -6.33 14.37
CA SER A 36 -3.05 -6.37 15.74
C SER A 36 -4.20 -5.39 15.92
N LEU A 37 -4.16 -4.21 15.31
CA LEU A 37 -5.25 -3.24 15.29
C LEU A 37 -6.51 -3.80 14.60
N LEU A 38 -6.32 -4.55 13.52
CA LEU A 38 -7.41 -5.22 12.81
C LEU A 38 -8.00 -6.40 13.60
N ARG A 39 -7.22 -7.03 14.49
CA ARG A 39 -7.68 -8.16 15.34
C ARG A 39 -8.33 -7.73 16.66
N ALA A 40 -8.08 -6.50 17.12
CA ALA A 40 -8.59 -6.01 18.40
C ALA A 40 -9.28 -4.63 18.27
N PRO A 41 -10.39 -4.51 17.51
CA PRO A 41 -10.99 -3.21 17.20
C PRO A 41 -11.60 -2.48 18.41
N ARG A 42 -11.70 -3.12 19.59
CA ARG A 42 -12.39 -2.55 20.76
C ARG A 42 -11.51 -2.08 21.90
N SER A 43 -10.21 -2.40 21.93
CA SER A 43 -9.36 -2.16 23.10
C SER A 43 -8.34 -1.03 22.97
N VAL A 44 -8.09 -0.47 21.78
CA VAL A 44 -7.01 0.53 21.56
C VAL A 44 -7.42 1.65 20.62
N GLY A 45 -8.66 2.16 20.63
CA GLY A 45 -9.04 3.27 19.72
C GLY A 45 -8.72 2.99 18.24
N ALA A 46 -8.77 1.71 17.86
CA ALA A 46 -8.29 1.22 16.58
C ALA A 46 -9.11 1.82 15.43
N ILE A 47 -8.42 2.25 14.41
CA ILE A 47 -8.98 2.67 13.12
C ILE A 47 -9.92 1.55 12.64
N ALA A 48 -11.22 1.85 12.56
CA ALA A 48 -12.18 0.90 12.05
C ALA A 48 -11.82 0.49 10.61
N PRO A 49 -12.15 -0.73 10.18
CA PRO A 49 -11.99 -1.12 8.78
C PRO A 49 -12.60 -0.06 7.86
N THR A 50 -12.01 0.15 6.69
CA THR A 50 -12.54 1.07 5.67
C THR A 50 -14.03 0.80 5.49
N SER A 51 -14.87 1.83 5.67
CA SER A 51 -16.32 1.68 5.53
C SER A 51 -16.68 1.27 4.11
N SER A 52 -17.79 0.56 3.95
CA SER A 52 -18.30 0.17 2.63
C SER A 52 -18.54 1.38 1.72
N GLU A 53 -18.95 2.51 2.26
CA GLU A 53 -19.12 3.77 1.52
C GLU A 53 -17.79 4.32 1.02
N THR A 54 -16.75 4.33 1.86
CA THR A 54 -15.40 4.75 1.45
C THR A 54 -14.83 3.81 0.38
N ALA A 55 -14.96 2.51 0.59
CA ALA A 55 -14.47 1.50 -0.36
C ALA A 55 -15.21 1.59 -1.71
N ALA A 56 -16.53 1.76 -1.71
CA ALA A 56 -17.35 1.93 -2.91
C ALA A 56 -16.96 3.21 -3.66
N LEU A 57 -16.74 4.34 -2.95
CA LEU A 57 -16.29 5.57 -3.58
C LEU A 57 -14.89 5.42 -4.19
N MET A 58 -13.97 4.68 -3.56
CA MET A 58 -12.67 4.39 -4.14
C MET A 58 -12.80 3.56 -5.41
N ALA A 59 -13.62 2.51 -5.38
CA ALA A 59 -13.86 1.62 -6.51
C ALA A 59 -14.60 2.32 -7.67
N SER A 60 -15.39 3.36 -7.42
CA SER A 60 -16.10 4.11 -8.49
C SER A 60 -15.17 4.87 -9.46
N HIS A 61 -13.87 4.92 -9.17
CA HIS A 61 -12.87 5.51 -10.05
C HIS A 61 -12.33 4.54 -11.10
N ILE A 62 -12.74 3.27 -11.06
CA ILE A 62 -12.40 2.25 -12.04
C ILE A 62 -13.21 2.51 -13.33
N ASP A 63 -12.53 2.50 -14.46
CA ASP A 63 -13.17 2.50 -15.77
C ASP A 63 -13.23 1.07 -16.31
N LEU A 64 -14.40 0.45 -16.22
CA LEU A 64 -14.60 -0.93 -16.65
C LEU A 64 -14.41 -1.11 -18.16
N ASP A 65 -14.69 -0.07 -18.93
CA ASP A 65 -14.61 -0.06 -20.39
C ASP A 65 -13.17 0.04 -20.92
N SER A 66 -12.22 0.44 -20.06
CA SER A 66 -10.81 0.50 -20.42
C SER A 66 -10.20 -0.85 -20.84
N GLY A 67 -10.81 -1.97 -20.43
CA GLY A 67 -10.24 -3.29 -20.62
C GLY A 67 -8.99 -3.59 -19.79
N LEU A 68 -8.39 -2.58 -19.11
CA LEU A 68 -7.18 -2.68 -18.33
C LEU A 68 -7.42 -3.28 -16.93
N PRO A 69 -6.43 -3.96 -16.35
CA PRO A 69 -6.51 -4.46 -14.98
C PRO A 69 -6.44 -3.33 -13.95
N VAL A 70 -6.87 -3.64 -12.72
CA VAL A 70 -6.83 -2.77 -11.54
C VAL A 70 -5.79 -3.31 -10.56
N LEU A 71 -5.03 -2.41 -9.92
CA LEU A 71 -4.06 -2.76 -8.89
C LEU A 71 -4.51 -2.24 -7.53
N GLU A 72 -4.67 -3.14 -6.55
CA GLU A 72 -4.94 -2.81 -5.15
C GLU A 72 -3.67 -2.92 -4.32
N LEU A 73 -3.40 -1.94 -3.46
CA LEU A 73 -2.25 -1.94 -2.55
C LEU A 73 -2.72 -2.06 -1.11
N GLY A 74 -2.28 -3.12 -0.43
CA GLY A 74 -2.62 -3.39 0.96
C GLY A 74 -4.09 -3.76 1.18
N PRO A 75 -4.62 -4.80 0.52
CA PRO A 75 -6.01 -5.23 0.68
C PRO A 75 -6.39 -5.62 2.11
N GLY A 76 -5.42 -6.09 2.92
CA GLY A 76 -5.64 -6.48 4.31
C GLY A 76 -6.72 -7.55 4.45
N THR A 77 -7.86 -7.20 5.05
CA THR A 77 -9.01 -8.11 5.21
C THR A 77 -9.94 -8.15 4.00
N GLY A 78 -9.68 -7.36 2.94
CA GLY A 78 -10.43 -7.37 1.69
C GLY A 78 -11.67 -6.47 1.66
N ALA A 79 -11.73 -5.42 2.46
CA ALA A 79 -12.87 -4.49 2.43
C ALA A 79 -12.94 -3.71 1.11
N ILE A 80 -11.79 -3.19 0.64
CA ILE A 80 -11.69 -2.49 -0.65
C ILE A 80 -11.79 -3.51 -1.80
N THR A 81 -11.15 -4.67 -1.68
CA THR A 81 -11.28 -5.79 -2.64
C THR A 81 -12.75 -6.13 -2.91
N THR A 82 -13.56 -6.23 -1.85
CA THR A 82 -15.01 -6.48 -1.96
C THR A 82 -15.71 -5.41 -2.79
N ALA A 83 -15.37 -4.14 -2.59
CA ALA A 83 -15.97 -3.03 -3.34
C ALA A 83 -15.50 -3.02 -4.81
N ILE A 84 -14.22 -3.31 -5.07
CA ILE A 84 -13.67 -3.40 -6.43
C ILE A 84 -14.39 -4.51 -7.23
N LEU A 85 -14.50 -5.70 -6.66
CA LEU A 85 -15.19 -6.81 -7.34
C LEU A 85 -16.71 -6.58 -7.43
N GLY A 86 -17.27 -5.78 -6.55
CA GLY A 86 -18.66 -5.31 -6.58
C GLY A 86 -18.97 -4.38 -7.74
N THR A 87 -17.98 -3.82 -8.45
CA THR A 87 -18.18 -3.00 -9.67
C THR A 87 -18.43 -3.83 -10.93
N SER A 88 -18.49 -5.16 -10.83
CA SER A 88 -18.52 -6.09 -11.96
C SER A 88 -17.18 -6.22 -12.70
N LEU A 89 -16.08 -5.79 -12.10
CA LEU A 89 -14.74 -6.10 -12.61
C LEU A 89 -14.54 -7.62 -12.59
N ALA A 90 -14.14 -8.21 -13.72
CA ALA A 90 -13.79 -9.62 -13.77
C ALA A 90 -12.65 -9.92 -12.78
N PRO A 91 -12.76 -10.95 -11.91
CA PRO A 91 -11.75 -11.22 -10.88
C PRO A 91 -10.32 -11.33 -11.42
N GLY A 92 -10.11 -11.94 -12.58
CA GLY A 92 -8.80 -12.06 -13.22
C GLY A 92 -8.15 -10.72 -13.62
N ARG A 93 -8.92 -9.62 -13.66
CA ARG A 93 -8.42 -8.26 -13.90
C ARG A 93 -8.00 -7.53 -12.61
N LEU A 94 -8.25 -8.12 -11.42
CA LEU A 94 -7.78 -7.57 -10.16
C LEU A 94 -6.43 -8.16 -9.80
N TYR A 95 -5.45 -7.32 -9.61
CA TYR A 95 -4.15 -7.60 -9.00
C TYR A 95 -4.08 -6.89 -7.64
N ALA A 96 -3.59 -7.57 -6.62
CA ALA A 96 -3.49 -6.98 -5.28
C ALA A 96 -2.16 -7.35 -4.63
N VAL A 97 -1.41 -6.35 -4.18
CA VAL A 97 -0.13 -6.52 -3.49
C VAL A 97 -0.36 -6.42 -1.99
N GLU A 98 -0.06 -7.52 -1.27
CA GLU A 98 -0.19 -7.64 0.17
C GLU A 98 1.11 -8.14 0.79
N TYR A 99 1.57 -7.47 1.83
CA TYR A 99 2.82 -7.84 2.50
C TYR A 99 2.69 -9.13 3.33
N SER A 100 1.54 -9.33 3.97
CA SER A 100 1.29 -10.45 4.85
C SER A 100 0.92 -11.72 4.08
N ALA A 101 1.76 -12.76 4.17
CA ALA A 101 1.46 -14.08 3.61
C ALA A 101 0.14 -14.66 4.16
N ALA A 102 -0.21 -14.35 5.41
CA ALA A 102 -1.46 -14.82 6.02
C ALA A 102 -2.68 -14.17 5.38
N PHE A 103 -2.64 -12.84 5.14
CA PHE A 103 -3.71 -12.15 4.41
C PHE A 103 -3.76 -12.57 2.94
N CYS A 104 -2.63 -12.79 2.27
CA CYS A 104 -2.65 -13.32 0.91
C CYS A 104 -3.39 -14.65 0.80
N ARG A 105 -3.18 -15.58 1.73
CA ARG A 105 -3.91 -16.86 1.77
C ARG A 105 -5.41 -16.65 1.98
N LEU A 106 -5.78 -15.89 3.02
CA LEU A 106 -7.18 -15.57 3.32
C LEU A 106 -7.92 -14.93 2.14
N LEU A 107 -7.24 -14.01 1.43
CA LEU A 107 -7.82 -13.32 0.27
C LEU A 107 -7.99 -14.25 -0.94
N LYS A 108 -7.03 -15.15 -1.19
CA LYS A 108 -7.14 -16.17 -2.24
C LYS A 108 -8.32 -17.11 -2.02
N ASP A 109 -8.54 -17.51 -0.77
CA ASP A 109 -9.67 -18.35 -0.41
C ASP A 109 -11.01 -17.62 -0.54
N ARG A 110 -11.03 -16.34 -0.16
CA ARG A 110 -12.25 -15.51 -0.16
C ARG A 110 -12.65 -14.98 -1.54
N PHE A 111 -11.68 -14.70 -2.40
CA PHE A 111 -11.89 -14.10 -3.72
C PHE A 111 -11.20 -14.92 -4.81
N PRO A 112 -11.72 -16.12 -5.11
CA PRO A 112 -11.14 -16.98 -6.13
C PRO A 112 -11.13 -16.30 -7.50
N GLY A 113 -10.04 -16.49 -8.24
CA GLY A 113 -9.85 -15.90 -9.57
C GLY A 113 -9.19 -14.52 -9.60
N ALA A 114 -9.04 -13.80 -8.46
CA ALA A 114 -8.26 -12.59 -8.37
C ALA A 114 -6.77 -12.90 -8.06
N ASN A 115 -5.88 -11.99 -8.46
CA ASN A 115 -4.43 -12.18 -8.38
C ASN A 115 -3.87 -11.53 -7.12
N PHE A 116 -3.69 -12.29 -6.03
CA PHE A 116 -3.07 -11.81 -4.79
C PHE A 116 -1.58 -12.15 -4.78
N LEU A 117 -0.75 -11.10 -4.78
CA LEU A 117 0.70 -11.15 -4.84
C LEU A 117 1.27 -10.81 -3.46
N GLN A 118 2.04 -11.71 -2.86
CA GLN A 118 2.77 -11.38 -1.65
C GLN A 118 3.98 -10.53 -2.02
N GLY A 119 4.05 -9.29 -1.51
CA GLY A 119 5.17 -8.39 -1.81
C GLY A 119 5.11 -7.06 -1.07
N ASP A 120 6.07 -6.20 -1.38
CA ASP A 120 6.15 -4.85 -0.82
C ASP A 120 5.54 -3.84 -1.80
N ALA A 121 4.47 -3.18 -1.38
CA ALA A 121 3.84 -2.13 -2.17
C ALA A 121 4.74 -0.90 -2.39
N PHE A 122 5.81 -0.72 -1.61
CA PHE A 122 6.81 0.33 -1.83
C PHE A 122 7.92 -0.09 -2.81
N ASP A 123 7.91 -1.34 -3.26
CA ASP A 123 8.75 -1.86 -4.36
C ASP A 123 7.85 -2.58 -5.37
N LEU A 124 6.94 -1.83 -6.00
CA LEU A 124 5.99 -2.39 -6.97
C LEU A 124 6.69 -3.01 -8.19
N PRO A 125 7.69 -2.37 -8.83
CA PRO A 125 8.36 -2.98 -9.97
C PRO A 125 9.04 -4.31 -9.60
N GLY A 126 9.76 -4.37 -8.48
CA GLY A 126 10.40 -5.58 -8.00
C GLY A 126 9.38 -6.67 -7.65
N THR A 127 8.29 -6.31 -6.95
CA THR A 127 7.23 -7.25 -6.60
C THR A 127 6.54 -7.82 -7.85
N LEU A 128 6.15 -6.97 -8.82
CA LEU A 128 5.48 -7.43 -10.04
C LEU A 128 6.42 -8.30 -10.89
N ALA A 129 7.69 -7.91 -11.04
CA ALA A 129 8.68 -8.69 -11.77
C ALA A 129 8.92 -10.06 -11.12
N GLU A 130 9.06 -10.12 -9.79
CA GLU A 130 9.29 -11.37 -9.05
C GLU A 130 8.07 -12.32 -9.13
N ARG A 131 6.86 -11.77 -9.03
CA ARG A 131 5.63 -12.58 -8.92
C ARG A 131 4.99 -12.93 -10.25
N LEU A 132 5.15 -12.11 -11.26
CA LEU A 132 4.49 -12.25 -12.55
C LEU A 132 5.48 -12.40 -13.72
N GLY A 133 6.69 -11.86 -13.61
CA GLY A 133 7.66 -11.88 -14.70
C GLY A 133 7.08 -11.28 -15.98
N ALA A 134 7.13 -12.01 -17.08
CA ALA A 134 6.60 -11.60 -18.38
C ALA A 134 5.06 -11.53 -18.43
N ALA A 135 4.35 -12.11 -17.44
CA ALA A 135 2.89 -12.02 -17.34
C ALA A 135 2.41 -10.75 -16.62
N ALA A 136 3.31 -9.87 -16.19
CA ALA A 136 2.93 -8.61 -15.58
C ALA A 136 2.19 -7.72 -16.59
N PRO A 137 1.03 -7.14 -16.22
CA PRO A 137 0.32 -6.21 -17.09
C PRO A 137 1.22 -5.01 -17.48
N PRO A 138 1.19 -4.57 -18.74
CA PRO A 138 2.00 -3.43 -19.19
C PRO A 138 1.53 -2.10 -18.58
N ALA A 139 0.23 -2.01 -18.24
CA ALA A 139 -0.37 -0.85 -17.61
C ALA A 139 -1.62 -1.25 -16.81
N PHE A 140 -2.03 -0.37 -15.89
CA PHE A 140 -3.25 -0.51 -15.09
C PHE A 140 -4.21 0.66 -15.36
N ASP A 141 -5.52 0.37 -15.23
CA ASP A 141 -6.58 1.37 -15.28
C ASP A 141 -6.58 2.25 -14.04
N CYS A 142 -6.46 1.63 -12.88
CA CYS A 142 -6.57 2.31 -11.59
C CYS A 142 -5.64 1.64 -10.57
N VAL A 143 -4.97 2.45 -9.74
CA VAL A 143 -4.31 1.96 -8.53
C VAL A 143 -5.10 2.43 -7.32
N ILE A 144 -5.59 1.50 -6.50
CA ILE A 144 -6.38 1.78 -5.30
C ILE A 144 -5.57 1.34 -4.07
N SER A 145 -5.25 2.30 -3.20
CA SER A 145 -4.39 2.06 -2.03
C SER A 145 -5.18 2.07 -0.73
N GLY A 146 -5.16 0.94 -0.01
CA GLY A 146 -5.63 0.77 1.36
C GLY A 146 -4.55 1.00 2.41
N LEU A 147 -3.34 1.41 2.01
CA LEU A 147 -2.21 1.58 2.92
C LEU A 147 -2.40 2.78 3.86
N PRO A 148 -2.01 2.68 5.14
CA PRO A 148 -2.05 3.78 6.10
C PRO A 148 -0.88 4.74 5.86
N LEU A 149 -0.91 5.48 4.75
CA LEU A 149 0.23 6.24 4.24
C LEU A 149 0.76 7.29 5.23
N LEU A 150 -0.08 7.86 6.10
CA LEU A 150 0.37 8.85 7.08
C LEU A 150 1.38 8.30 8.09
N ASN A 151 1.47 6.96 8.24
CA ASN A 151 2.45 6.31 9.11
C ASN A 151 3.84 6.19 8.46
N PHE A 152 3.98 6.57 7.19
CA PHE A 152 5.24 6.47 6.46
C PHE A 152 5.87 7.85 6.20
N PRO A 153 7.21 7.93 6.08
CA PRO A 153 7.92 9.16 5.71
C PRO A 153 7.39 9.76 4.41
N LYS A 154 7.46 11.09 4.29
CA LYS A 154 6.97 11.82 3.10
C LYS A 154 7.63 11.33 1.81
N GLU A 155 8.92 11.04 1.87
CA GLU A 155 9.74 10.57 0.76
C GLU A 155 9.26 9.20 0.24
N LYS A 156 8.92 8.28 1.17
CA LYS A 156 8.35 6.97 0.81
C LYS A 156 6.99 7.11 0.14
N ARG A 157 6.13 8.00 0.67
CA ARG A 157 4.80 8.25 0.08
C ARG A 157 4.90 8.84 -1.32
N ALA A 158 5.81 9.80 -1.51
CA ALA A 158 6.06 10.40 -2.81
C ALA A 158 6.64 9.38 -3.81
N HIS A 159 7.56 8.53 -3.37
CA HIS A 159 8.10 7.44 -4.18
C HIS A 159 7.01 6.44 -4.60
N LEU A 160 6.15 6.03 -3.67
CA LEU A 160 5.02 5.14 -3.97
C LEU A 160 4.10 5.75 -5.03
N LEU A 161 3.72 7.04 -4.87
CA LEU A 161 2.87 7.71 -5.84
C LEU A 161 3.52 7.74 -7.23
N LYS A 162 4.80 8.14 -7.30
CA LYS A 162 5.53 8.17 -8.58
C LYS A 162 5.51 6.80 -9.24
N THR A 163 5.90 5.75 -8.51
CA THR A 163 5.97 4.38 -9.04
C THR A 163 4.59 3.87 -9.47
N ALA A 164 3.54 4.16 -8.68
CA ALA A 164 2.18 3.77 -9.04
C ALA A 164 1.68 4.51 -10.29
N LEU A 165 1.99 5.82 -10.42
CA LEU A 165 1.65 6.58 -11.63
C LEU A 165 2.44 6.13 -12.87
N ASP A 166 3.63 5.55 -12.70
CA ASP A 166 4.42 4.98 -13.80
C ASP A 166 3.82 3.65 -14.33
N LEU A 167 3.02 2.96 -13.51
CA LEU A 167 2.32 1.73 -13.87
C LEU A 167 0.91 1.99 -14.45
N LEU A 168 0.40 3.20 -14.35
CA LEU A 168 -0.92 3.56 -14.84
C LEU A 168 -0.86 3.97 -16.32
N GLU A 169 -1.91 3.63 -17.04
CA GLU A 169 -2.17 4.25 -18.34
C GLU A 169 -2.25 5.78 -18.16
N PRO A 170 -1.77 6.61 -19.12
CA PRO A 170 -1.79 8.06 -19.01
C PRO A 170 -3.16 8.63 -18.61
N GLY A 171 -3.19 9.54 -17.64
CA GLY A 171 -4.42 10.16 -17.12
C GLY A 171 -5.23 9.30 -16.15
N ARG A 172 -4.87 8.03 -15.95
CA ARG A 172 -5.55 7.12 -15.03
C ARG A 172 -5.23 7.43 -13.56
N PRO A 173 -6.14 7.10 -12.61
CA PRO A 173 -6.05 7.55 -11.23
C PRO A 173 -5.26 6.63 -10.31
N PHE A 174 -4.48 7.24 -9.41
CA PHE A 174 -4.11 6.66 -8.13
C PHE A 174 -5.10 7.16 -7.07
N VAL A 175 -5.75 6.24 -6.37
CA VAL A 175 -6.83 6.51 -5.41
C VAL A 175 -6.39 6.11 -4.00
N GLN A 176 -6.47 7.04 -3.04
CA GLN A 176 -6.09 6.84 -1.65
C GLN A 176 -7.13 7.45 -0.72
N PHE A 177 -7.50 6.77 0.35
CA PHE A 177 -8.28 7.42 1.41
C PHE A 177 -7.39 7.93 2.55
N SER A 178 -7.86 8.92 3.29
CA SER A 178 -7.17 9.44 4.47
C SER A 178 -8.17 10.13 5.42
N TYR A 179 -7.83 10.12 6.70
CA TYR A 179 -8.54 10.85 7.75
C TYR A 179 -8.07 12.31 7.88
N GLY A 180 -7.05 12.72 7.14
CA GLY A 180 -6.47 14.06 7.18
C GLY A 180 -7.24 15.08 6.36
N ILE A 181 -7.07 16.35 6.72
CA ILE A 181 -7.60 17.51 5.98
C ILE A 181 -6.73 17.89 4.78
N ILE A 182 -5.45 17.47 4.79
CA ILE A 182 -4.46 17.68 3.74
C ILE A 182 -4.20 16.37 2.98
N PRO A 183 -3.71 16.43 1.73
CA PRO A 183 -3.37 15.25 0.97
C PRO A 183 -2.37 14.36 1.71
N PRO A 184 -2.60 13.03 1.79
CA PRO A 184 -1.69 12.12 2.49
C PRO A 184 -0.34 11.98 1.80
N ILE A 185 -0.26 12.30 0.50
CA ILE A 185 0.98 12.29 -0.27
C ILE A 185 1.31 13.73 -0.68
N PRO A 186 2.51 14.25 -0.34
CA PRO A 186 2.91 15.57 -0.75
C PRO A 186 3.11 15.64 -2.26
N LEU A 187 2.60 16.70 -2.88
CA LEU A 187 2.79 16.97 -4.31
C LEU A 187 4.11 17.73 -4.50
N ALA A 188 5.15 17.01 -4.89
CA ALA A 188 6.42 17.61 -5.29
C ALA A 188 6.51 17.79 -6.82
N ASP A 189 5.72 17.04 -7.57
CA ASP A 189 5.69 17.05 -9.04
C ASP A 189 4.54 17.94 -9.53
N PRO A 190 4.81 19.07 -10.24
CA PRO A 190 3.79 19.96 -10.75
C PRO A 190 2.94 19.32 -11.88
N SER A 191 3.42 18.22 -12.48
CA SER A 191 2.65 17.47 -13.49
C SER A 191 1.52 16.62 -12.88
N VAL A 192 1.49 16.47 -11.53
CA VAL A 192 0.46 15.69 -10.84
C VAL A 192 -0.63 16.61 -10.32
N ALA A 193 -1.86 16.32 -10.67
CA ALA A 193 -3.05 16.94 -10.09
C ALA A 193 -3.63 16.07 -8.98
N VAL A 194 -4.18 16.69 -7.94
CA VAL A 194 -4.91 16.00 -6.87
C VAL A 194 -6.30 16.60 -6.70
N THR A 195 -7.30 15.74 -6.61
CA THR A 195 -8.67 16.09 -6.24
C THR A 195 -9.08 15.34 -4.99
N LYS A 196 -10.13 15.80 -4.33
CA LYS A 196 -10.62 15.18 -3.09
C LYS A 196 -12.14 15.09 -3.09
N SER A 197 -12.65 14.05 -2.44
CA SER A 197 -14.08 13.91 -2.18
C SER A 197 -14.58 14.86 -1.08
N ARG A 198 -15.92 14.91 -0.89
CA ARG A 198 -16.52 15.36 0.36
C ARG A 198 -16.11 14.42 1.51
N TRP A 199 -16.35 14.84 2.76
CA TRP A 199 -16.16 13.98 3.92
C TRP A 199 -17.17 12.84 3.91
N ILE A 200 -16.67 11.62 4.17
CA ILE A 200 -17.46 10.42 4.37
C ILE A 200 -17.62 10.24 5.88
N ILE A 201 -18.75 10.76 6.41
CA ILE A 201 -19.00 10.82 7.85
C ILE A 201 -19.30 9.43 8.42
N ARG A 202 -19.85 8.52 7.60
CA ARG A 202 -20.12 7.13 8.01
C ARG A 202 -18.88 6.28 8.17
N ASN A 203 -17.72 6.78 7.72
CA ASN A 203 -16.43 6.21 8.09
C ASN A 203 -16.04 6.71 9.49
N VAL A 204 -15.57 5.84 10.37
CA VAL A 204 -15.18 6.20 11.74
C VAL A 204 -13.71 5.89 11.95
N PRO A 205 -12.84 6.91 12.10
CA PRO A 205 -13.12 8.36 11.97
C PRO A 205 -13.54 8.77 10.55
N PRO A 206 -14.16 9.97 10.35
CA PRO A 206 -14.50 10.46 9.03
C PRO A 206 -13.32 10.49 8.09
N ALA A 207 -13.52 10.07 6.85
CA ALA A 207 -12.47 9.96 5.84
C ALA A 207 -12.76 10.78 4.58
N ARG A 208 -11.73 10.97 3.76
CA ARG A 208 -11.84 11.50 2.39
C ARG A 208 -11.09 10.59 1.44
N VAL A 209 -11.56 10.54 0.21
CA VAL A 209 -10.86 9.92 -0.91
C VAL A 209 -10.11 11.02 -1.67
N TRP A 210 -8.84 10.74 -1.96
CA TRP A 210 -7.91 11.58 -2.69
C TRP A 210 -7.55 10.88 -3.99
N VAL A 211 -7.61 11.61 -5.10
CA VAL A 211 -7.38 11.07 -6.44
C VAL A 211 -6.26 11.86 -7.09
N TYR A 212 -5.19 11.17 -7.40
CA TYR A 212 -4.00 11.73 -8.05
C TYR A 212 -3.96 11.27 -9.50
N ARG A 213 -3.66 12.19 -10.42
CA ARG A 213 -3.50 11.90 -11.86
C ARG A 213 -2.35 12.72 -12.43
N ARG A 214 -1.65 12.18 -13.41
CA ARG A 214 -0.83 13.01 -14.27
C ARG A 214 -1.73 13.93 -15.08
N LYS A 215 -1.33 15.20 -15.19
CA LYS A 215 -1.98 16.15 -16.10
C LYS A 215 -1.70 15.71 -17.54
N ALA A 216 -2.69 15.87 -18.39
CA ALA A 216 -2.55 15.68 -19.83
C ALA A 216 -1.62 16.74 -20.43
#